data_62e206c2410b4b6e635506119c37130c
#
_entry.id   62e206c2410b4b6e635506119c37130c
#
_cell.length_a   1.000
_cell.length_b   1.000
_cell.length_c   1.000
_cell.angle_alpha   90.00
_cell.angle_beta   90.00
_cell.angle_gamma   90.00
#
_symmetry.space_group_name_H-M   'P 1'
#
loop_
_entity.id
_entity.type
_entity.pdbx_description
1 polymer ?
#
loop_
_entity_poly.entity_id
_entity_poly.type
_entity_poly.pdbx_seq_one_letter_code
_entity_poly.pdbx_strand_id
1 'polypeptide(L)'
;VRKPWLQKLYLACPLSLRQRIADSARAGSQRGKQYKSKEIMDVQPAAIVAACEAHAVHAMVHGHTHRPAVHDIPGFEPVRRWVLPDWESDSSEGERRGGYISIEGARLCLHQWGQEDQCQTLGPQQV
;
A
#
# COMPACT_ATOMS: atom_id res chain seq x y z
N VAL A 1 -20.07 4.52 -12.81
CA VAL A 1 -21.13 4.12 -13.79
C VAL A 1 -20.51 4.20 -15.18
N ARG A 2 -20.18 3.05 -15.79
CA ARG A 2 -19.63 2.98 -17.14
C ARG A 2 -20.79 3.10 -18.14
N LYS A 3 -20.93 4.24 -18.78
CA LYS A 3 -21.95 4.42 -19.83
C LYS A 3 -21.44 3.79 -21.13
N PRO A 4 -22.10 2.72 -21.66
CA PRO A 4 -21.59 1.95 -22.82
C PRO A 4 -21.49 2.78 -24.11
N TRP A 5 -22.30 3.80 -24.26
CA TRP A 5 -22.23 4.68 -25.43
C TRP A 5 -20.96 5.55 -25.47
N LEU A 6 -20.45 6.02 -24.30
CA LEU A 6 -19.18 6.75 -24.20
C LEU A 6 -17.99 5.86 -24.59
N GLN A 7 -18.05 4.58 -24.20
CA GLN A 7 -17.03 3.63 -24.57
C GLN A 7 -17.01 3.36 -26.07
N LYS A 8 -18.17 3.21 -26.70
CA LYS A 8 -18.28 3.06 -28.16
C LYS A 8 -17.75 4.28 -28.89
N LEU A 9 -18.08 5.49 -28.44
CA LEU A 9 -17.59 6.73 -29.02
C LEU A 9 -16.08 6.86 -28.91
N TYR A 10 -15.51 6.54 -27.74
CA TYR A 10 -14.06 6.54 -27.53
C TYR A 10 -13.35 5.50 -28.44
N LEU A 11 -13.90 4.31 -28.58
CA LEU A 11 -13.35 3.27 -29.43
C LEU A 11 -13.43 3.59 -30.94
N ALA A 12 -14.39 4.40 -31.35
CA ALA A 12 -14.50 4.86 -32.75
C ALA A 12 -13.47 5.95 -33.11
N CYS A 13 -12.81 6.57 -32.12
CA CYS A 13 -11.77 7.56 -32.37
C CYS A 13 -10.47 6.90 -32.90
N PRO A 14 -9.71 7.60 -33.78
CA PRO A 14 -8.39 7.18 -34.21
C PRO A 14 -7.44 6.93 -33.03
N LEU A 15 -6.51 5.99 -33.18
CA LEU A 15 -5.61 5.58 -32.10
C LEU A 15 -4.79 6.77 -31.54
N SER A 16 -4.32 7.67 -32.41
CA SER A 16 -3.58 8.87 -32.00
C SER A 16 -4.37 9.79 -31.09
N LEU A 17 -5.67 9.96 -31.36
CA LEU A 17 -6.54 10.78 -30.51
C LEU A 17 -6.79 10.09 -29.17
N ARG A 18 -7.00 8.79 -29.15
CA ARG A 18 -7.16 8.02 -27.92
C ARG A 18 -5.92 8.08 -27.03
N GLN A 19 -4.73 7.99 -27.63
CA GLN A 19 -3.45 8.14 -26.91
C GLN A 19 -3.33 9.53 -26.27
N ARG A 20 -3.60 10.61 -27.01
CA ARG A 20 -3.56 11.97 -26.47
C ARG A 20 -4.53 12.19 -25.32
N ILE A 21 -5.74 11.65 -25.42
CA ILE A 21 -6.72 11.69 -24.32
C ILE A 21 -6.22 10.92 -23.10
N ALA A 22 -5.66 9.73 -23.29
CA ALA A 22 -5.12 8.92 -22.21
C ALA A 22 -3.93 9.60 -21.53
N ASP A 23 -3.02 10.21 -22.29
CA ASP A 23 -1.84 10.90 -21.76
C ASP A 23 -2.24 12.17 -20.99
N SER A 24 -3.23 12.92 -21.49
CA SER A 24 -3.79 14.07 -20.78
C SER A 24 -4.45 13.66 -19.47
N ALA A 25 -5.19 12.56 -19.47
CA ALA A 25 -5.80 12.02 -18.25
C ALA A 25 -4.76 11.53 -17.23
N ARG A 26 -3.66 10.88 -17.70
CA ARG A 26 -2.54 10.48 -16.84
C ARG A 26 -1.82 11.69 -16.24
N ALA A 27 -1.52 12.71 -17.04
CA ALA A 27 -0.89 13.94 -16.57
C ALA A 27 -1.77 14.68 -15.53
N GLY A 28 -3.07 14.75 -15.74
CA GLY A 28 -4.03 15.30 -14.78
C GLY A 28 -4.08 14.51 -13.48
N SER A 29 -4.05 13.17 -13.57
CA SER A 29 -4.03 12.29 -12.40
C SER A 29 -2.73 12.41 -11.60
N GLN A 30 -1.58 12.55 -12.27
CA GLN A 30 -0.29 12.74 -11.59
C GLN A 30 -0.23 14.08 -10.85
N ARG A 31 -0.72 15.17 -11.45
CA ARG A 31 -0.82 16.48 -10.77
C ARG A 31 -1.72 16.43 -9.53
N GLY A 32 -2.83 15.71 -9.59
CA GLY A 32 -3.72 15.52 -8.45
C GLY A 32 -3.11 14.70 -7.31
N LYS A 33 -2.18 13.78 -7.61
CA LYS A 33 -1.45 12.98 -6.61
C LYS A 33 -0.40 13.80 -5.85
N GLN A 34 0.23 14.78 -6.48
CA GLN A 34 1.24 15.63 -5.84
C GLN A 34 0.67 16.54 -4.75
N TYR A 35 -0.62 16.86 -4.80
CA TYR A 35 -1.30 17.72 -3.82
C TYR A 35 -1.91 16.96 -2.63
N LYS A 36 -1.96 15.63 -2.67
CA LYS A 36 -2.38 14.85 -1.50
C LYS A 36 -1.18 14.69 -0.58
N SER A 37 -1.24 15.31 0.59
CA SER A 37 -0.20 15.13 1.62
C SER A 37 0.00 13.64 1.88
N LYS A 38 1.26 13.23 2.15
CA LYS A 38 1.60 11.84 2.46
C LYS A 38 0.78 11.27 3.63
N GLU A 39 0.27 12.13 4.51
CA GLU A 39 -0.57 11.77 5.65
C GLU A 39 -1.99 11.32 5.25
N ILE A 40 -2.56 11.89 4.18
CA ILE A 40 -3.91 11.54 3.71
C ILE A 40 -3.92 10.16 3.02
N MET A 41 -2.77 9.64 2.61
CA MET A 41 -2.67 8.33 1.94
C MET A 41 -2.34 7.19 2.90
N ASP A 42 -2.16 7.45 4.18
CA ASP A 42 -1.95 6.41 5.18
C ASP A 42 -3.28 5.95 5.80
N VAL A 43 -3.27 4.74 6.34
CA VAL A 43 -4.46 4.19 7.01
C VAL A 43 -4.63 4.86 8.36
N GLN A 44 -5.86 5.27 8.67
CA GLN A 44 -6.15 5.88 9.97
C GLN A 44 -5.96 4.86 11.11
N PRO A 45 -5.24 5.21 12.19
CA PRO A 45 -4.99 4.30 13.31
C PRO A 45 -6.26 3.68 13.88
N ALA A 46 -7.32 4.47 14.05
CA ALA A 46 -8.61 3.99 14.55
C ALA A 46 -9.23 2.87 13.70
N ALA A 47 -9.03 2.90 12.37
CA ALA A 47 -9.53 1.85 11.47
C ALA A 47 -8.76 0.53 11.66
N ILE A 48 -7.44 0.62 11.90
CA ILE A 48 -6.61 -0.56 12.21
C ILE A 48 -7.08 -1.19 13.52
N VAL A 49 -7.24 -0.37 14.55
CA VAL A 49 -7.68 -0.83 15.87
C VAL A 49 -9.05 -1.50 15.81
N ALA A 50 -10.03 -0.86 15.17
CA ALA A 50 -11.37 -1.42 15.02
C ALA A 50 -11.36 -2.76 14.26
N ALA A 51 -10.51 -2.90 13.24
CA ALA A 51 -10.36 -4.16 12.51
C ALA A 51 -9.71 -5.24 13.38
N CYS A 52 -8.68 -4.91 14.16
CA CYS A 52 -8.02 -5.84 15.07
C CYS A 52 -8.97 -6.30 16.18
N GLU A 53 -9.73 -5.39 16.76
CA GLU A 53 -10.75 -5.70 17.78
C GLU A 53 -11.85 -6.62 17.24
N ALA A 54 -12.36 -6.32 16.03
CA ALA A 54 -13.41 -7.12 15.40
C ALA A 54 -13.00 -8.59 15.15
N HIS A 55 -11.69 -8.84 15.03
CA HIS A 55 -11.13 -10.17 14.81
C HIS A 55 -10.38 -10.74 16.02
N ALA A 56 -10.37 -10.06 17.16
CA ALA A 56 -9.65 -10.43 18.38
C ALA A 56 -8.15 -10.72 18.13
N VAL A 57 -7.50 -9.87 17.29
CA VAL A 57 -6.07 -9.97 16.95
C VAL A 57 -5.36 -8.67 17.29
N HIS A 58 -4.03 -8.73 17.46
CA HIS A 58 -3.19 -7.58 17.80
C HIS A 58 -2.17 -7.24 16.72
N ALA A 59 -2.15 -8.00 15.63
CA ALA A 59 -1.27 -7.74 14.49
C ALA A 59 -2.07 -7.69 13.19
N MET A 60 -1.76 -6.72 12.34
CA MET A 60 -2.34 -6.59 11.01
C MET A 60 -1.24 -6.46 9.97
N VAL A 61 -1.30 -7.28 8.93
CA VAL A 61 -0.45 -7.16 7.74
C VAL A 61 -1.26 -6.56 6.61
N HIS A 62 -0.77 -5.49 6.00
CA HIS A 62 -1.43 -4.87 4.86
C HIS A 62 -0.42 -4.23 3.87
N GLY A 63 -0.87 -3.95 2.67
CA GLY A 63 -0.13 -3.24 1.63
C GLY A 63 -0.73 -1.87 1.31
N HIS A 64 -0.50 -1.39 0.09
CA HIS A 64 -1.13 -0.20 -0.52
C HIS A 64 -0.61 1.17 -0.08
N THR A 65 -0.13 1.35 1.13
CA THR A 65 0.33 2.66 1.62
C THR A 65 1.73 3.04 1.17
N HIS A 66 2.49 2.11 0.57
CA HIS A 66 3.88 2.28 0.11
C HIS A 66 4.81 2.80 1.22
N ARG A 67 4.58 2.39 2.45
CA ARG A 67 5.38 2.73 3.63
C ARG A 67 5.75 1.46 4.40
N PRO A 68 6.63 0.62 3.82
CA PRO A 68 7.01 -0.64 4.42
C PRO A 68 7.72 -0.39 5.75
N ALA A 69 7.12 -0.85 6.83
CA ALA A 69 7.64 -0.79 8.19
C ALA A 69 6.75 -1.56 9.14
N VAL A 70 7.23 -1.78 10.34
CA VAL A 70 6.44 -2.19 11.50
C VAL A 70 6.08 -0.93 12.27
N HIS A 71 4.80 -0.68 12.47
CA HIS A 71 4.30 0.49 13.16
C HIS A 71 3.54 0.09 14.42
N ASP A 72 3.95 0.62 15.55
CA ASP A 72 3.14 0.63 16.75
C ASP A 72 2.00 1.65 16.61
N ILE A 73 0.86 1.37 17.20
CA ILE A 73 -0.28 2.29 17.22
C ILE A 73 -0.33 2.95 18.59
N PRO A 74 0.14 4.20 18.72
CA PRO A 74 0.20 4.87 20.03
C PRO A 74 -1.16 4.94 20.74
N GLY A 75 -1.19 4.52 22.00
CA GLY A 75 -2.41 4.49 22.82
C GLY A 75 -3.30 3.27 22.60
N PHE A 76 -2.87 2.32 21.78
CA PHE A 76 -3.58 1.08 21.48
C PHE A 76 -2.65 -0.15 21.52
N GLU A 77 -1.65 -0.12 22.41
CA GLU A 77 -0.81 -1.29 22.63
C GLU A 77 -1.65 -2.50 23.12
N PRO A 78 -1.37 -3.71 22.66
CA PRO A 78 -0.22 -4.14 21.83
C PRO A 78 -0.48 -4.14 20.31
N VAL A 79 -1.44 -3.39 19.79
CA VAL A 79 -1.80 -3.43 18.36
C VAL A 79 -0.67 -2.91 17.49
N ARG A 80 -0.28 -3.70 16.49
CA ARG A 80 0.76 -3.38 15.51
C ARG A 80 0.30 -3.59 14.10
N ARG A 81 0.76 -2.73 13.19
CA ARG A 81 0.58 -2.92 11.75
C ARG A 81 1.92 -3.18 11.07
N TRP A 82 1.92 -4.14 10.17
CA TRP A 82 3.03 -4.54 9.33
C TRP A 82 2.69 -4.16 7.89
N VAL A 83 3.46 -3.26 7.32
CA VAL A 83 3.19 -2.76 5.96
C VAL A 83 4.09 -3.48 4.97
N LEU A 84 3.49 -4.17 4.00
CA LEU A 84 4.20 -4.86 2.94
C LEU A 84 4.94 -3.88 2.03
N PRO A 85 6.19 -4.18 1.64
CA PRO A 85 6.89 -3.45 0.60
C PRO A 85 6.17 -3.54 -0.75
N ASP A 86 6.23 -2.45 -1.51
CA ASP A 86 5.92 -2.47 -2.94
C ASP A 86 7.12 -3.01 -3.73
N TRP A 87 6.82 -3.63 -4.87
CA TRP A 87 7.84 -4.12 -5.78
C TRP A 87 8.01 -3.13 -6.93
N GLU A 88 9.20 -2.59 -7.10
CA GLU A 88 9.56 -1.71 -8.20
C GLU A 88 10.96 -2.05 -8.71
N SER A 89 11.02 -2.62 -9.91
CA SER A 89 12.27 -3.02 -10.56
C SER A 89 12.78 -2.02 -11.60
N ASP A 90 11.90 -1.11 -12.07
CA ASP A 90 12.11 -0.28 -13.26
C ASP A 90 12.24 1.21 -12.93
N SER A 91 12.61 1.57 -11.69
CA SER A 91 12.83 2.97 -11.34
C SER A 91 14.03 3.50 -12.13
N SER A 92 13.82 4.60 -12.85
CA SER A 92 14.86 5.34 -13.58
C SER A 92 15.98 5.87 -12.67
N GLU A 93 15.76 5.84 -11.37
CA GLU A 93 16.68 6.28 -10.31
C GLU A 93 17.57 5.16 -9.75
N GLY A 94 17.44 3.94 -10.26
CA GLY A 94 18.32 2.81 -9.92
C GLY A 94 18.07 2.15 -8.56
N GLU A 95 17.19 2.66 -7.74
CA GLU A 95 16.80 2.04 -6.47
C GLU A 95 15.72 0.97 -6.71
N ARG A 96 16.13 -0.28 -6.72
CA ARG A 96 15.21 -1.40 -6.69
C ARG A 96 14.54 -1.45 -5.31
N ARG A 97 13.21 -1.42 -5.29
CA ARG A 97 12.43 -1.59 -4.07
C ARG A 97 11.70 -2.93 -4.10
N GLY A 98 11.65 -3.57 -2.96
CA GLY A 98 10.94 -4.83 -2.84
C GLY A 98 11.19 -5.48 -1.49
N GLY A 99 10.43 -6.52 -1.21
CA GLY A 99 10.58 -7.30 -0.01
C GLY A 99 9.33 -8.14 0.27
N TYR A 100 9.32 -8.79 1.42
CA TYR A 100 8.23 -9.67 1.82
C TYR A 100 8.13 -9.73 3.35
N ILE A 101 7.06 -10.30 3.84
CA ILE A 101 6.92 -10.67 5.24
C ILE A 101 6.95 -12.20 5.33
N SER A 102 7.83 -12.75 6.17
CA SER A 102 7.80 -14.16 6.56
C SER A 102 7.11 -14.36 7.90
N ILE A 103 6.40 -15.47 8.02
CA ILE A 103 5.71 -15.87 9.25
C ILE A 103 6.13 -17.29 9.58
N GLU A 104 6.80 -17.47 10.71
CA GLU A 104 7.27 -18.77 11.20
C GLU A 104 6.78 -18.97 12.63
N GLY A 105 5.70 -19.74 12.77
CA GLY A 105 5.01 -19.85 14.06
C GLY A 105 4.49 -18.49 14.52
N ALA A 106 4.97 -18.03 15.69
CA ALA A 106 4.64 -16.72 16.23
C ALA A 106 5.64 -15.61 15.83
N ARG A 107 6.66 -15.92 15.03
CA ARG A 107 7.67 -14.94 14.60
C ARG A 107 7.29 -14.34 13.24
N LEU A 108 7.18 -13.02 13.20
CA LEU A 108 7.01 -12.23 11.97
C LEU A 108 8.30 -11.48 11.67
N CYS A 109 8.74 -11.51 10.40
CA CYS A 109 9.88 -10.74 9.92
C CYS A 109 9.52 -9.96 8.65
N LEU A 110 9.76 -8.66 8.66
CA LEU A 110 9.71 -7.82 7.47
C LEU A 110 11.11 -7.77 6.84
N HIS A 111 11.20 -8.23 5.62
CA HIS A 111 12.41 -8.26 4.80
C HIS A 111 12.31 -7.20 3.71
N GLN A 112 13.27 -6.29 3.63
CA GLN A 112 13.36 -5.25 2.61
C GLN A 112 14.73 -5.27 1.95
N TRP A 113 14.79 -5.12 0.65
CA TRP A 113 16.07 -5.07 -0.06
C TRP A 113 16.93 -3.91 0.44
N GLY A 114 18.20 -4.23 0.79
CA GLY A 114 19.17 -3.26 1.26
C GLY A 114 18.95 -2.73 2.67
N GLN A 115 18.03 -3.33 3.42
CA GLN A 115 17.77 -2.97 4.82
C GLN A 115 17.91 -4.20 5.72
N GLU A 116 18.12 -3.96 7.02
CA GLU A 116 18.11 -5.02 8.03
C GLU A 116 16.69 -5.53 8.24
N ASP A 117 16.58 -6.84 8.48
CA ASP A 117 15.30 -7.49 8.76
C ASP A 117 14.72 -7.00 10.09
N GLN A 118 13.45 -6.62 10.07
CA GLN A 118 12.71 -6.26 11.27
C GLN A 118 11.88 -7.45 11.74
N CYS A 119 12.36 -8.17 12.76
CA CYS A 119 11.71 -9.37 13.28
C CYS A 119 11.09 -9.14 14.65
N GLN A 120 9.95 -9.80 14.88
CA GLN A 120 9.30 -9.83 16.17
C GLN A 120 8.61 -11.16 16.42
N THR A 121 8.66 -11.62 17.66
CA THR A 121 7.85 -12.73 18.12
C THR A 121 6.57 -12.20 18.76
N LEU A 122 5.44 -12.59 18.24
CA LEU A 122 4.14 -12.30 18.84
C LEU A 122 3.93 -13.19 20.07
N GLY A 123 3.51 -12.59 21.17
CA GLY A 123 3.14 -13.36 22.36
C GLY A 123 1.89 -14.21 22.14
N PRO A 124 1.60 -15.18 23.02
CA PRO A 124 0.45 -16.09 22.90
C PRO A 124 -0.91 -15.38 22.92
N GLN A 125 -0.97 -14.10 23.26
CA GLN A 125 -2.17 -13.26 23.19
C GLN A 125 -2.20 -12.36 21.93
N GLN A 126 -1.23 -12.52 21.01
CA GLN A 126 -1.06 -11.64 19.84
C GLN A 126 -1.21 -12.39 18.50
N VAL A 127 -1.57 -13.68 18.58
CA VAL A 127 -1.83 -14.53 17.39
C VAL A 127 -3.33 -14.72 17.22
#